data_a03a41aa16004a36f76f1b449004f012
#
_entry.id   a03a41aa16004a36f76f1b449004f012
#
_cell.length_a   1.000
_cell.length_b   1.000
_cell.length_c   1.000
_cell.angle_alpha   90.00
_cell.angle_beta   90.00
_cell.angle_gamma   90.00
#
_symmetry.space_group_name_H-M   'P 1'
#
loop_
_entity.id
_entity.type
_entity.pdbx_description
1 polymer ?
#
loop_
_entity_poly.entity_id
_entity_poly.type
_entity_poly.pdbx_seq_one_letter_code
_entity_poly.pdbx_strand_id
1 'polypeptide(L)'
;MSFIKRYYKFVLFFFFLCFINYFLIYSDYSYDTIWEYGMSHAFVLGQLPYKDFTLVTTPLFIILFSIGLFIKDNLFVFLLESIISYMIMYYFLDKLLGKNRIIFLLVLCLFLFKSFIPTYNSLCLVFIVILMYLEKNKSNDYLIGLLLGLLILTKHTIGLSIMLFSFIGIRNIKKISKRLIGLSIPLLFFLIYLLITNSLFQFIDLTILGLFDFKNSNTLLISYVFVLSLILLLINIIFMLKNKKEILFFYVLGSFSFIMPICDLNHFTFLISIFIIPIIYVYNDNINLKSAPYILLVLITILNIGVRFESYSNLHLNPFNHFDMTIINRDYDKIHSNVLNEMKKYDNMIIISDSGSFYSIILDKKLDYFTIPHRGNYGYNGLSKMKKRFNVLTDTYMFLDRGFYDRVIFDTSNGLDTGIAKSQFDIELYDYIVDNSKYVSSIEGFDIYYKE
;
A
#
# COMPACT_ATOMS: atom_id res chain seq x y z
N MET A 1 -14.12 -21.82 -31.17
CA MET A 1 -14.23 -22.62 -29.91
C MET A 1 -12.90 -22.84 -29.19
N SER A 2 -11.75 -22.88 -29.85
CA SER A 2 -10.42 -23.04 -29.22
C SER A 2 -9.95 -21.81 -28.42
N PHE A 3 -10.24 -20.60 -28.88
CA PHE A 3 -9.86 -19.35 -28.22
C PHE A 3 -10.54 -19.19 -26.86
N ILE A 4 -11.85 -19.39 -26.78
CA ILE A 4 -12.62 -19.29 -25.53
C ILE A 4 -12.11 -20.33 -24.51
N LYS A 5 -11.86 -21.59 -24.93
CA LYS A 5 -11.32 -22.63 -24.05
C LYS A 5 -9.91 -22.29 -23.52
N ARG A 6 -9.12 -21.50 -24.27
CA ARG A 6 -7.77 -21.10 -23.85
C ARG A 6 -7.77 -19.96 -22.85
N TYR A 7 -8.70 -19.01 -23.00
CA TYR A 7 -8.69 -17.75 -22.23
C TYR A 7 -9.79 -17.64 -21.18
N TYR A 8 -10.74 -18.59 -21.09
CA TYR A 8 -11.87 -18.49 -20.16
C TYR A 8 -11.45 -18.29 -18.70
N LYS A 9 -10.30 -18.83 -18.28
CA LYS A 9 -9.78 -18.68 -16.91
C LYS A 9 -9.37 -17.24 -16.60
N PHE A 10 -8.77 -16.56 -17.59
CA PHE A 10 -8.41 -15.16 -17.47
C PHE A 10 -9.67 -14.29 -17.41
N VAL A 11 -10.64 -14.57 -18.25
CA VAL A 11 -11.93 -13.89 -18.26
C VAL A 11 -12.66 -14.06 -16.92
N LEU A 12 -12.72 -15.30 -16.41
CA LEU A 12 -13.32 -15.56 -15.09
C LEU A 12 -12.57 -14.86 -13.97
N PHE A 13 -11.24 -14.84 -13.99
CA PHE A 13 -10.45 -14.15 -12.97
C PHE A 13 -10.62 -12.63 -13.05
N PHE A 14 -10.71 -12.07 -14.25
CA PHE A 14 -11.01 -10.66 -14.45
C PHE A 14 -12.37 -10.27 -13.84
N PHE A 15 -13.44 -11.01 -14.14
CA PHE A 15 -14.76 -10.76 -13.55
C PHE A 15 -14.75 -10.95 -12.02
N PHE A 16 -14.01 -11.94 -11.52
CA PHE A 16 -13.83 -12.14 -10.09
C PHE A 16 -13.16 -10.92 -9.44
N LEU A 17 -12.10 -10.37 -10.04
CA LEU A 17 -11.46 -9.16 -9.55
C LEU A 17 -12.39 -7.94 -9.61
N CYS A 18 -13.13 -7.76 -10.71
CA CYS A 18 -14.13 -6.70 -10.83
C CYS A 18 -15.18 -6.81 -9.73
N PHE A 19 -15.70 -8.02 -9.49
CA PHE A 19 -16.68 -8.29 -8.46
C PHE A 19 -16.14 -8.00 -7.07
N ILE A 20 -14.95 -8.52 -6.72
CA ILE A 20 -14.35 -8.27 -5.42
C ILE A 20 -14.07 -6.78 -5.22
N ASN A 21 -13.44 -6.11 -6.19
CA ASN A 21 -13.14 -4.69 -6.05
C ASN A 21 -14.43 -3.86 -5.94
N TYR A 22 -15.44 -4.18 -6.74
CA TYR A 22 -16.75 -3.55 -6.62
C TYR A 22 -17.31 -3.65 -5.21
N PHE A 23 -17.22 -4.77 -4.53
CA PHE A 23 -17.71 -4.95 -3.17
C PHE A 23 -16.75 -4.53 -2.07
N LEU A 24 -15.44 -4.53 -2.30
CA LEU A 24 -14.45 -4.13 -1.28
C LEU A 24 -14.44 -2.63 -1.01
N ILE A 25 -14.79 -1.84 -1.99
CA ILE A 25 -14.84 -0.37 -1.90
C ILE A 25 -15.96 0.10 -0.96
N TYR A 26 -16.91 -0.76 -0.68
CA TYR A 26 -18.16 -0.40 -0.03
C TYR A 26 -18.13 -0.22 1.44
N SER A 27 -17.22 -0.88 2.11
CA SER A 27 -17.41 -0.95 3.55
C SER A 27 -16.80 0.20 4.30
N ASP A 28 -15.71 0.72 3.83
CA ASP A 28 -14.99 1.89 4.32
C ASP A 28 -13.91 2.15 3.28
N TYR A 29 -13.75 3.39 2.84
CA TYR A 29 -12.55 3.74 2.11
C TYR A 29 -11.35 3.36 2.98
N SER A 30 -10.62 2.31 2.60
CA SER A 30 -9.38 1.98 3.30
C SER A 30 -8.50 3.22 3.27
N TYR A 31 -8.07 3.69 4.42
CA TYR A 31 -7.20 4.86 4.52
C TYR A 31 -6.00 4.74 3.58
N ASP A 32 -5.35 3.58 3.54
CA ASP A 32 -4.22 3.34 2.64
C ASP A 32 -4.60 3.56 1.16
N THR A 33 -5.76 3.08 0.73
CA THR A 33 -6.21 3.23 -0.67
C THR A 33 -6.48 4.70 -0.99
N ILE A 34 -7.14 5.42 -0.09
CA ILE A 34 -7.44 6.84 -0.29
C ILE A 34 -6.17 7.68 -0.27
N TRP A 35 -5.20 7.38 0.59
CA TRP A 35 -3.90 8.06 0.58
C TRP A 35 -3.15 7.82 -0.73
N GLU A 36 -3.08 6.56 -1.18
CA GLU A 36 -2.38 6.22 -2.41
C GLU A 36 -3.08 6.79 -3.65
N TYR A 37 -4.41 6.79 -3.67
CA TYR A 37 -5.19 7.49 -4.69
C TYR A 37 -4.96 9.00 -4.60
N GLY A 38 -5.01 9.59 -3.40
CA GLY A 38 -4.76 11.02 -3.19
C GLY A 38 -3.37 11.47 -3.66
N MET A 39 -2.33 10.67 -3.41
CA MET A 39 -0.97 10.95 -3.92
C MET A 39 -0.91 10.83 -5.45
N SER A 40 -1.60 9.85 -6.04
CA SER A 40 -1.66 9.69 -7.50
C SER A 40 -2.45 10.83 -8.15
N HIS A 41 -3.56 11.25 -7.55
CA HIS A 41 -4.34 12.43 -7.92
C HIS A 41 -3.48 13.71 -7.84
N ALA A 42 -2.75 13.91 -6.74
CA ALA A 42 -1.83 15.05 -6.59
C ALA A 42 -0.77 15.09 -7.70
N PHE A 43 -0.26 13.92 -8.10
CA PHE A 43 0.69 13.83 -9.21
C PHE A 43 0.05 14.23 -10.54
N VAL A 44 -1.22 13.86 -10.79
CA VAL A 44 -1.99 14.30 -11.96
C VAL A 44 -2.20 15.82 -11.95
N LEU A 45 -2.39 16.43 -10.79
CA LEU A 45 -2.45 17.90 -10.61
C LEU A 45 -1.09 18.59 -10.74
N GLY A 46 -0.03 17.87 -11.09
CA GLY A 46 1.31 18.39 -11.30
C GLY A 46 2.17 18.54 -10.04
N GLN A 47 1.73 18.00 -8.90
CA GLN A 47 2.55 17.95 -7.69
C GLN A 47 3.58 16.82 -7.77
N LEU A 48 4.78 17.09 -7.29
CA LEU A 48 5.90 16.15 -7.38
C LEU A 48 6.20 15.52 -6.01
N PRO A 49 6.32 14.17 -5.93
CA PRO A 49 6.75 13.48 -4.71
C PRO A 49 8.04 14.07 -4.13
N TYR A 50 8.12 14.16 -2.82
CA TYR A 50 9.20 14.73 -2.00
C TYR A 50 9.36 16.25 -2.11
N LYS A 51 8.97 16.87 -3.21
CA LYS A 51 9.04 18.32 -3.41
C LYS A 51 7.79 19.00 -2.85
N ASP A 52 6.62 18.56 -3.26
CA ASP A 52 5.35 19.24 -3.00
C ASP A 52 4.53 18.55 -1.91
N PHE A 53 4.73 17.25 -1.70
CA PHE A 53 4.10 16.48 -0.63
C PHE A 53 5.05 15.40 -0.08
N THR A 54 4.75 14.92 1.14
CA THR A 54 5.55 13.89 1.81
C THR A 54 5.28 12.50 1.23
N LEU A 55 6.33 11.71 1.09
CA LEU A 55 6.25 10.32 0.68
C LEU A 55 7.34 9.50 1.40
N VAL A 56 6.94 8.48 2.18
CA VAL A 56 7.86 7.62 2.93
C VAL A 56 8.36 6.41 2.13
N THR A 57 7.69 6.09 1.04
CA THR A 57 8.08 5.04 0.10
C THR A 57 8.71 5.63 -1.15
N THR A 58 9.10 4.78 -2.08
CA THR A 58 9.60 5.20 -3.39
C THR A 58 8.43 5.40 -4.37
N PRO A 59 8.55 6.27 -5.40
CA PRO A 59 7.39 6.88 -6.06
C PRO A 59 6.78 6.05 -7.19
N LEU A 60 7.34 4.87 -7.53
CA LEU A 60 6.92 4.13 -8.73
C LEU A 60 5.44 3.75 -8.70
N PHE A 61 4.91 3.41 -7.51
CA PHE A 61 3.49 3.09 -7.37
C PHE A 61 2.63 4.28 -7.80
N ILE A 62 2.90 5.47 -7.26
CA ILE A 62 2.17 6.70 -7.58
C ILE A 62 2.24 7.00 -9.08
N ILE A 63 3.42 6.91 -9.67
CA ILE A 63 3.63 7.20 -11.10
C ILE A 63 2.84 6.21 -11.96
N LEU A 64 2.89 4.92 -11.67
CA LEU A 64 2.18 3.91 -12.45
C LEU A 64 0.66 4.05 -12.32
N PHE A 65 0.17 4.27 -11.11
CA PHE A 65 -1.26 4.38 -10.82
C PHE A 65 -1.84 5.79 -11.09
N SER A 66 -1.06 6.71 -11.60
CA SER A 66 -1.54 7.98 -12.16
C SER A 66 -1.74 7.93 -13.67
N ILE A 67 -1.24 6.90 -14.37
CA ILE A 67 -1.31 6.85 -15.84
C ILE A 67 -2.75 6.88 -16.34
N GLY A 68 -3.63 6.06 -15.78
CA GLY A 68 -5.05 6.06 -16.10
C GLY A 68 -5.76 7.33 -15.64
N LEU A 69 -5.34 7.87 -14.48
CA LEU A 69 -5.93 9.08 -13.91
C LEU A 69 -5.73 10.32 -14.80
N PHE A 70 -4.67 10.38 -15.62
CA PHE A 70 -4.55 11.42 -16.66
C PHE A 70 -5.65 11.35 -17.72
N ILE A 71 -6.32 10.20 -17.88
CA ILE A 71 -7.44 10.03 -18.80
C ILE A 71 -8.76 10.39 -18.12
N LYS A 72 -8.98 9.84 -16.93
CA LYS A 72 -10.14 10.13 -16.08
C LYS A 72 -9.74 9.96 -14.62
N ASP A 73 -9.70 11.04 -13.91
CA ASP A 73 -9.32 11.09 -12.50
C ASP A 73 -10.50 10.69 -11.61
N ASN A 74 -10.61 9.40 -11.35
CA ASN A 74 -11.53 8.86 -10.36
C ASN A 74 -11.06 7.51 -9.81
N LEU A 75 -11.62 7.12 -8.67
CA LEU A 75 -11.28 5.89 -7.97
C LEU A 75 -11.52 4.64 -8.83
N PHE A 76 -12.52 4.63 -9.69
CA PHE A 76 -12.80 3.49 -10.57
C PHE A 76 -11.64 3.20 -11.52
N VAL A 77 -11.04 4.23 -12.13
CA VAL A 77 -9.88 4.07 -13.02
C VAL A 77 -8.66 3.60 -12.23
N PHE A 78 -8.42 4.16 -11.05
CA PHE A 78 -7.37 3.72 -10.14
C PHE A 78 -7.47 2.22 -9.78
N LEU A 79 -8.70 1.75 -9.53
CA LEU A 79 -8.97 0.33 -9.26
C LEU A 79 -8.83 -0.54 -10.51
N LEU A 80 -9.17 -0.03 -11.69
CA LEU A 80 -8.99 -0.75 -12.95
C LEU A 80 -7.50 -1.03 -13.22
N GLU A 81 -6.61 -0.10 -12.90
CA GLU A 81 -5.16 -0.31 -12.99
C GLU A 81 -4.67 -1.40 -12.03
N SER A 82 -5.26 -1.48 -10.85
CA SER A 82 -5.02 -2.60 -9.92
C SER A 82 -5.44 -3.93 -10.54
N ILE A 83 -6.65 -4.00 -11.10
CA ILE A 83 -7.14 -5.20 -11.77
C ILE A 83 -6.18 -5.64 -12.87
N ILE A 84 -5.69 -4.69 -13.70
CA ILE A 84 -4.70 -4.98 -14.75
C ILE A 84 -3.41 -5.57 -14.13
N SER A 85 -2.90 -4.98 -13.06
CA SER A 85 -1.71 -5.46 -12.36
C SER A 85 -1.87 -6.90 -11.86
N TYR A 86 -3.02 -7.23 -11.26
CA TYR A 86 -3.33 -8.59 -10.81
C TYR A 86 -3.55 -9.56 -11.96
N MET A 87 -4.10 -9.11 -13.08
CA MET A 87 -4.20 -9.95 -14.30
C MET A 87 -2.81 -10.31 -14.83
N ILE A 88 -1.86 -9.37 -14.81
CA ILE A 88 -0.46 -9.62 -15.15
C ILE A 88 0.14 -10.67 -14.19
N MET A 89 -0.02 -10.47 -12.88
CA MET A 89 0.43 -11.44 -11.88
C MET A 89 -0.15 -12.82 -12.12
N TYR A 90 -1.46 -12.92 -12.37
CA TYR A 90 -2.14 -14.19 -12.64
C TYR A 90 -1.58 -14.90 -13.85
N TYR A 91 -1.23 -14.16 -14.91
CA TYR A 91 -0.59 -14.74 -16.09
C TYR A 91 0.73 -15.43 -15.74
N PHE A 92 1.58 -14.80 -14.98
CA PHE A 92 2.87 -15.37 -14.57
C PHE A 92 2.70 -16.52 -13.58
N LEU A 93 1.74 -16.45 -12.67
CA LEU A 93 1.37 -17.54 -11.77
C LEU A 93 0.84 -18.77 -12.53
N ASP A 94 0.01 -18.57 -13.56
CA ASP A 94 -0.48 -19.68 -14.40
C ASP A 94 0.67 -20.39 -15.10
N LYS A 95 1.68 -19.65 -15.53
CA LYS A 95 2.88 -20.20 -16.17
C LYS A 95 3.82 -20.88 -15.17
N LEU A 96 3.93 -20.38 -13.95
CA LEU A 96 4.83 -20.91 -12.93
C LEU A 96 4.23 -22.11 -12.18
N LEU A 97 2.98 -22.02 -11.76
CA LEU A 97 2.32 -22.97 -10.86
C LEU A 97 1.26 -23.85 -11.55
N GLY A 98 0.89 -23.55 -12.78
CA GLY A 98 -0.14 -24.27 -13.51
C GLY A 98 -1.48 -24.32 -12.75
N LYS A 99 -2.04 -25.52 -12.56
CA LYS A 99 -3.33 -25.71 -11.87
C LYS A 99 -3.27 -25.29 -10.38
N ASN A 100 -2.11 -25.39 -9.77
CA ASN A 100 -1.95 -25.22 -8.32
C ASN A 100 -1.86 -23.75 -7.87
N ARG A 101 -1.91 -22.76 -8.81
CA ARG A 101 -2.03 -21.34 -8.48
C ARG A 101 -3.23 -21.02 -7.59
N ILE A 102 -4.24 -21.89 -7.57
CA ILE A 102 -5.44 -21.72 -6.74
C ILE A 102 -5.10 -21.69 -5.24
N ILE A 103 -4.06 -22.41 -4.81
CA ILE A 103 -3.62 -22.40 -3.41
C ILE A 103 -3.16 -20.98 -3.03
N PHE A 104 -2.40 -20.33 -3.92
CA PHE A 104 -1.98 -18.97 -3.73
C PHE A 104 -3.18 -18.00 -3.62
N LEU A 105 -4.15 -18.14 -4.50
CA LEU A 105 -5.37 -17.33 -4.47
C LEU A 105 -6.19 -17.58 -3.20
N LEU A 106 -6.25 -18.83 -2.73
CA LEU A 106 -6.91 -19.16 -1.45
C LEU A 106 -6.24 -18.47 -0.26
N VAL A 107 -4.91 -18.45 -0.22
CA VAL A 107 -4.17 -17.74 0.84
C VAL A 107 -4.47 -16.24 0.79
N LEU A 108 -4.46 -15.64 -0.39
CA LEU A 108 -4.85 -14.25 -0.55
C LEU A 108 -6.28 -13.99 -0.05
N CYS A 109 -7.23 -14.81 -0.44
CA CYS A 109 -8.63 -14.63 -0.05
C CYS A 109 -8.91 -14.91 1.43
N LEU A 110 -8.19 -15.84 2.04
CA LEU A 110 -8.34 -16.16 3.46
C LEU A 110 -7.86 -15.02 4.37
N PHE A 111 -6.73 -14.44 4.05
CA PHE A 111 -6.06 -13.49 4.93
C PHE A 111 -6.18 -12.04 4.43
N LEU A 112 -6.14 -11.83 3.12
CA LEU A 112 -6.14 -10.51 2.52
C LEU A 112 -7.29 -10.34 1.55
N PHE A 113 -8.49 -10.34 2.06
CA PHE A 113 -9.63 -9.93 1.23
C PHE A 113 -9.42 -8.49 0.70
N LYS A 114 -8.77 -7.63 1.48
CA LYS A 114 -8.40 -6.26 1.10
C LYS A 114 -7.18 -6.17 0.15
N SER A 115 -6.44 -7.23 -0.10
CA SER A 115 -5.21 -7.17 -0.91
C SER A 115 -5.41 -7.02 -2.41
N PHE A 116 -6.64 -7.16 -2.86
CA PHE A 116 -6.99 -6.82 -4.24
C PHE A 116 -7.20 -5.31 -4.46
N ILE A 117 -7.13 -4.52 -3.39
CA ILE A 117 -7.09 -3.06 -3.46
C ILE A 117 -5.66 -2.64 -3.79
N PRO A 118 -5.46 -1.64 -4.67
CA PRO A 118 -4.12 -1.20 -5.04
C PRO A 118 -3.39 -0.62 -3.84
N THR A 119 -2.21 -1.14 -3.58
CA THR A 119 -1.24 -0.60 -2.62
C THR A 119 0.17 -0.85 -3.14
N TYR A 120 1.14 -0.08 -2.67
CA TYR A 120 2.54 -0.34 -2.99
C TYR A 120 2.98 -1.76 -2.58
N ASN A 121 2.41 -2.33 -1.50
CA ASN A 121 2.69 -3.71 -1.10
C ASN A 121 2.15 -4.73 -2.12
N SER A 122 0.94 -4.51 -2.64
CA SER A 122 0.37 -5.38 -3.67
C SER A 122 1.16 -5.32 -4.98
N LEU A 123 1.64 -4.14 -5.37
CA LEU A 123 2.50 -3.99 -6.54
C LEU A 123 3.86 -4.70 -6.34
N CYS A 124 4.44 -4.64 -5.13
CA CYS A 124 5.63 -5.44 -4.80
C CYS A 124 5.39 -6.93 -4.99
N LEU A 125 4.23 -7.45 -4.54
CA LEU A 125 3.86 -8.86 -4.73
C LEU A 125 3.81 -9.22 -6.22
N VAL A 126 3.21 -8.36 -7.05
CA VAL A 126 3.17 -8.55 -8.52
C VAL A 126 4.59 -8.67 -9.10
N PHE A 127 5.48 -7.74 -8.77
CA PHE A 127 6.87 -7.78 -9.23
C PHE A 127 7.63 -9.03 -8.74
N ILE A 128 7.43 -9.43 -7.49
CA ILE A 128 8.09 -10.64 -6.94
C ILE A 128 7.65 -11.90 -7.70
N VAL A 129 6.36 -12.03 -8.00
CA VAL A 129 5.85 -13.17 -8.79
C VAL A 129 6.46 -13.18 -10.19
N ILE A 130 6.55 -12.03 -10.85
CA ILE A 130 7.18 -11.91 -12.17
C ILE A 130 8.66 -12.29 -12.09
N LEU A 131 9.38 -11.79 -11.10
CA LEU A 131 10.80 -12.11 -10.88
C LEU A 131 11.00 -13.60 -10.65
N MET A 132 10.19 -14.25 -9.81
CA MET A 132 10.25 -15.69 -9.58
C MET A 132 10.06 -16.50 -10.88
N TYR A 133 9.11 -16.07 -11.73
CA TYR A 133 8.89 -16.69 -13.03
C TYR A 133 10.10 -16.53 -13.96
N LEU A 134 10.65 -15.33 -14.08
CA LEU A 134 11.79 -15.04 -14.93
C LEU A 134 13.05 -15.79 -14.47
N GLU A 135 13.25 -15.88 -13.17
CA GLU A 135 14.35 -16.62 -12.55
C GLU A 135 14.30 -18.10 -12.92
N LYS A 136 13.14 -18.72 -12.79
CA LYS A 136 12.95 -20.15 -13.14
C LYS A 136 13.11 -20.44 -14.61
N ASN A 137 12.69 -19.53 -15.46
CA ASN A 137 12.85 -19.68 -16.91
C ASN A 137 14.23 -19.25 -17.42
N LYS A 138 15.18 -18.96 -16.52
CA LYS A 138 16.53 -18.51 -16.87
C LYS A 138 16.52 -17.36 -17.88
N SER A 139 15.61 -16.41 -17.67
CA SER A 139 15.44 -15.25 -18.52
C SER A 139 16.68 -14.35 -18.50
N ASN A 140 16.67 -13.31 -19.32
CA ASN A 140 17.77 -12.36 -19.41
C ASN A 140 18.05 -11.68 -18.06
N ASP A 141 19.29 -11.79 -17.56
CA ASP A 141 19.71 -11.21 -16.28
C ASP A 141 19.60 -9.68 -16.24
N TYR A 142 19.70 -8.97 -17.38
CA TYR A 142 19.45 -7.52 -17.44
C TYR A 142 17.99 -7.20 -17.13
N LEU A 143 17.04 -8.00 -17.64
CA LEU A 143 15.61 -7.83 -17.37
C LEU A 143 15.28 -8.10 -15.89
N ILE A 144 15.88 -9.13 -15.30
CA ILE A 144 15.73 -9.42 -13.86
C ILE A 144 16.26 -8.24 -13.05
N GLY A 145 17.43 -7.70 -13.40
CA GLY A 145 17.98 -6.52 -12.77
C GLY A 145 17.08 -5.30 -12.89
N LEU A 146 16.55 -5.02 -14.08
CA LEU A 146 15.60 -3.92 -14.31
C LEU A 146 14.38 -4.03 -13.38
N LEU A 147 13.78 -5.21 -13.28
CA LEU A 147 12.62 -5.43 -12.41
C LEU A 147 12.96 -5.33 -10.93
N LEU A 148 14.16 -5.74 -10.51
CA LEU A 148 14.65 -5.49 -9.15
C LEU A 148 14.77 -4.00 -8.86
N GLY A 149 15.24 -3.21 -9.81
CA GLY A 149 15.28 -1.75 -9.69
C GLY A 149 13.89 -1.12 -9.60
N LEU A 150 12.95 -1.59 -10.41
CA LEU A 150 11.54 -1.16 -10.32
C LEU A 150 10.90 -1.56 -8.97
N LEU A 151 11.22 -2.74 -8.45
CA LEU A 151 10.75 -3.17 -7.13
C LEU A 151 11.32 -2.27 -6.01
N ILE A 152 12.59 -1.87 -6.09
CA ILE A 152 13.18 -0.88 -5.16
C ILE A 152 12.44 0.45 -5.27
N LEU A 153 12.09 0.89 -6.48
CA LEU A 153 11.33 2.12 -6.70
C LEU A 153 9.85 2.02 -6.32
N THR A 154 9.34 0.83 -6.04
CA THR A 154 7.99 0.63 -5.48
C THR A 154 8.02 0.72 -3.95
N LYS A 155 8.91 -0.04 -3.31
CA LYS A 155 9.16 0.02 -1.85
C LYS A 155 10.60 -0.39 -1.58
N HIS A 156 11.43 0.59 -1.25
CA HIS A 156 12.89 0.41 -1.12
C HIS A 156 13.28 -0.69 -0.11
N THR A 157 12.58 -0.81 1.03
CA THR A 157 12.87 -1.84 2.05
C THR A 157 12.69 -3.24 1.52
N ILE A 158 11.59 -3.51 0.81
CA ILE A 158 11.30 -4.81 0.20
C ILE A 158 12.24 -5.05 -0.97
N GLY A 159 12.39 -4.07 -1.86
CA GLY A 159 13.21 -4.20 -3.06
C GLY A 159 14.68 -4.49 -2.76
N LEU A 160 15.28 -3.78 -1.80
CA LEU A 160 16.66 -4.01 -1.37
C LEU A 160 16.84 -5.39 -0.73
N SER A 161 15.90 -5.81 0.11
CA SER A 161 15.93 -7.13 0.73
C SER A 161 15.85 -8.25 -0.32
N ILE A 162 14.88 -8.18 -1.24
CA ILE A 162 14.74 -9.15 -2.34
C ILE A 162 16.00 -9.17 -3.21
N MET A 163 16.54 -8.01 -3.56
CA MET A 163 17.77 -7.89 -4.34
C MET A 163 18.94 -8.63 -3.64
N LEU A 164 19.20 -8.33 -2.37
CA LEU A 164 20.28 -8.94 -1.60
C LEU A 164 20.16 -10.47 -1.59
N PHE A 165 19.00 -11.01 -1.22
CA PHE A 165 18.80 -12.44 -1.15
C PHE A 165 18.83 -13.10 -2.54
N SER A 166 18.31 -12.46 -3.58
CA SER A 166 18.41 -12.98 -4.95
C SER A 166 19.86 -13.08 -5.41
N PHE A 167 20.74 -12.15 -5.01
CA PHE A 167 22.17 -12.19 -5.37
C PHE A 167 22.93 -13.26 -4.60
N ILE A 168 22.60 -13.51 -3.33
CA ILE A 168 23.18 -14.62 -2.54
C ILE A 168 22.91 -15.98 -3.23
N GLY A 169 21.76 -16.14 -3.87
CA GLY A 169 21.42 -17.34 -4.62
C GLY A 169 22.25 -17.56 -5.90
N ILE A 170 23.01 -16.55 -6.37
CA ILE A 170 23.76 -16.61 -7.62
C ILE A 170 25.24 -16.80 -7.37
N ARG A 171 25.84 -17.84 -7.96
CA ARG A 171 27.28 -18.10 -7.89
C ARG A 171 28.09 -17.47 -9.03
N ASN A 172 27.44 -17.07 -10.12
CA ASN A 172 28.09 -16.58 -11.33
C ASN A 172 28.19 -15.06 -11.32
N ILE A 173 29.40 -14.53 -11.17
CA ILE A 173 29.69 -13.10 -11.14
C ILE A 173 29.21 -12.34 -12.39
N LYS A 174 29.27 -12.98 -13.59
CA LYS A 174 28.80 -12.37 -14.84
C LYS A 174 27.28 -12.13 -14.80
N LYS A 175 26.52 -13.03 -14.16
CA LYS A 175 25.08 -12.82 -13.97
C LYS A 175 24.80 -11.68 -13.01
N ILE A 176 25.55 -11.61 -11.90
CA ILE A 176 25.44 -10.52 -10.94
C ILE A 176 25.72 -9.18 -11.63
N SER A 177 26.80 -9.07 -12.41
CA SER A 177 27.14 -7.84 -13.14
C SER A 177 26.03 -7.40 -14.11
N LYS A 178 25.46 -8.34 -14.88
CA LYS A 178 24.33 -8.04 -15.79
C LYS A 178 23.10 -7.55 -15.02
N ARG A 179 22.78 -8.15 -13.87
CA ARG A 179 21.67 -7.70 -13.00
C ARG A 179 21.92 -6.33 -12.42
N LEU A 180 23.14 -6.04 -11.99
CA LEU A 180 23.52 -4.71 -11.50
C LEU A 180 23.36 -3.62 -12.58
N ILE A 181 23.77 -3.94 -13.82
CA ILE A 181 23.57 -3.02 -14.95
C ILE A 181 22.06 -2.80 -15.21
N GLY A 182 21.26 -3.86 -15.25
CA GLY A 182 19.81 -3.73 -15.42
C GLY A 182 19.16 -2.92 -14.30
N LEU A 183 19.55 -3.18 -13.05
CA LEU A 183 19.06 -2.50 -11.85
C LEU A 183 19.42 -1.00 -11.84
N SER A 184 20.62 -0.65 -12.32
CA SER A 184 21.07 0.74 -12.32
C SER A 184 20.22 1.64 -13.23
N ILE A 185 19.60 1.10 -14.27
CA ILE A 185 18.80 1.89 -15.24
C ILE A 185 17.67 2.66 -14.53
N PRO A 186 16.66 2.01 -13.88
CA PRO A 186 15.59 2.75 -13.22
C PRO A 186 16.07 3.60 -12.07
N LEU A 187 17.11 3.18 -11.34
CA LEU A 187 17.68 3.96 -10.24
C LEU A 187 18.37 5.24 -10.73
N LEU A 188 19.04 5.21 -11.87
CA LEU A 188 19.64 6.40 -12.48
C LEU A 188 18.55 7.38 -12.96
N PHE A 189 17.49 6.90 -13.59
CA PHE A 189 16.36 7.78 -13.95
C PHE A 189 15.74 8.43 -12.71
N PHE A 190 15.58 7.69 -11.63
CA PHE A 190 15.08 8.23 -10.38
C PHE A 190 16.05 9.25 -9.75
N LEU A 191 17.35 8.97 -9.76
CA LEU A 191 18.35 9.95 -9.28
C LEU A 191 18.30 11.24 -10.10
N ILE A 192 18.21 11.15 -11.42
CA ILE A 192 18.07 12.31 -12.32
C ILE A 192 16.79 13.10 -11.95
N TYR A 193 15.67 12.42 -11.72
CA TYR A 193 14.43 13.04 -11.24
C TYR A 193 14.67 13.85 -9.95
N LEU A 194 15.29 13.24 -8.94
CA LEU A 194 15.56 13.89 -7.65
C LEU A 194 16.48 15.12 -7.79
N LEU A 195 17.45 15.06 -8.70
CA LEU A 195 18.34 16.18 -8.97
C LEU A 195 17.62 17.33 -9.70
N ILE A 196 16.85 17.03 -10.75
CA ILE A 196 16.11 18.03 -11.52
C ILE A 196 15.05 18.73 -10.64
N THR A 197 14.37 17.97 -9.77
CA THR A 197 13.32 18.51 -8.88
C THR A 197 13.89 19.16 -7.61
N ASN A 198 15.21 19.08 -7.39
CA ASN A 198 15.91 19.52 -6.18
C ASN A 198 15.32 18.89 -4.90
N SER A 199 14.93 17.61 -4.98
CA SER A 199 14.27 16.88 -3.88
C SER A 199 15.10 15.76 -3.27
N LEU A 200 16.40 15.66 -3.62
CA LEU A 200 17.27 14.58 -3.15
C LEU A 200 17.40 14.56 -1.61
N PHE A 201 17.56 15.71 -0.99
CA PHE A 201 17.69 15.77 0.48
C PHE A 201 16.38 15.42 1.17
N GLN A 202 15.24 15.84 0.62
CA GLN A 202 13.92 15.49 1.13
C GLN A 202 13.65 13.98 0.99
N PHE A 203 14.04 13.39 -0.14
CA PHE A 203 13.97 11.94 -0.32
C PHE A 203 14.79 11.21 0.75
N ILE A 204 16.05 11.57 0.96
CA ILE A 204 16.91 10.94 1.99
C ILE A 204 16.29 11.13 3.38
N ASP A 205 15.80 12.32 3.68
CA ASP A 205 15.18 12.63 4.96
C ASP A 205 13.91 11.81 5.22
N LEU A 206 13.01 11.76 4.24
CA LEU A 206 11.70 11.09 4.39
C LEU A 206 11.83 9.56 4.35
N THR A 207 12.63 9.02 3.43
CA THR A 207 12.64 7.56 3.17
C THR A 207 13.74 6.82 3.90
N ILE A 208 14.89 7.44 4.17
CA ILE A 208 16.04 6.80 4.81
C ILE A 208 16.14 7.19 6.29
N LEU A 209 16.27 8.49 6.56
CA LEU A 209 16.43 8.96 7.93
C LEU A 209 15.12 8.86 8.73
N GLY A 210 13.98 9.08 8.08
CA GLY A 210 12.65 8.94 8.69
C GLY A 210 12.36 7.52 9.22
N LEU A 211 13.01 6.48 8.68
CA LEU A 211 12.89 5.12 9.21
C LEU A 211 13.34 5.00 10.67
N PHE A 212 14.27 5.83 11.12
CA PHE A 212 14.70 5.83 12.53
C PHE A 212 13.60 6.36 13.45
N ASP A 213 12.92 7.44 13.06
CA ASP A 213 11.79 7.97 13.82
C ASP A 213 10.57 7.04 13.74
N PHE A 214 10.31 6.45 12.58
CA PHE A 214 9.27 5.46 12.40
C PHE A 214 9.48 4.22 13.28
N LYS A 215 10.72 3.75 13.41
CA LYS A 215 11.07 2.64 14.32
C LYS A 215 10.78 3.00 15.78
N ASN A 216 11.05 4.22 16.19
CA ASN A 216 10.83 4.65 17.58
C ASN A 216 9.33 4.76 17.93
N SER A 217 8.47 4.99 16.94
CA SER A 217 7.01 5.04 17.12
C SER A 217 6.34 3.67 17.08
N ASN A 218 6.91 2.74 16.33
CA ASN A 218 6.40 1.38 16.18
C ASN A 218 7.30 0.44 16.97
N THR A 219 7.00 0.22 18.27
CA THR A 219 7.63 -0.85 19.01
C THR A 219 7.28 -2.17 18.33
N LEU A 220 8.30 -2.94 17.93
CA LEU A 220 8.15 -4.34 17.56
C LEU A 220 7.64 -5.09 18.81
N LEU A 221 6.33 -5.04 19.02
CA LEU A 221 5.72 -5.94 19.99
C LEU A 221 5.91 -7.36 19.44
N ILE A 222 6.31 -8.27 20.31
CA ILE A 222 6.33 -9.70 20.01
C ILE A 222 4.87 -10.13 19.88
N SER A 223 4.29 -9.81 18.73
CA SER A 223 2.94 -10.20 18.38
C SER A 223 2.95 -11.68 17.95
N TYR A 224 1.81 -12.34 18.07
CA TYR A 224 1.65 -13.70 17.52
C TYR A 224 1.99 -13.75 16.01
N VAL A 225 1.78 -12.67 15.30
CA VAL A 225 2.11 -12.52 13.88
C VAL A 225 3.63 -12.59 13.65
N PHE A 226 4.42 -11.96 14.52
CA PHE A 226 5.88 -12.03 14.46
C PHE A 226 6.39 -13.45 14.70
N VAL A 227 5.85 -14.13 15.73
CA VAL A 227 6.19 -15.52 16.03
C VAL A 227 5.86 -16.45 14.88
N LEU A 228 4.65 -16.31 14.29
CA LEU A 228 4.26 -17.09 13.11
C LEU A 228 5.18 -16.82 11.91
N SER A 229 5.60 -15.58 11.72
CA SER A 229 6.53 -15.20 10.64
C SER A 229 7.91 -15.85 10.84
N LEU A 230 8.41 -15.91 12.07
CA LEU A 230 9.67 -16.63 12.38
C LEU A 230 9.54 -18.15 12.13
N ILE A 231 8.41 -18.75 12.49
CA ILE A 231 8.14 -20.16 12.19
C ILE A 231 8.15 -20.38 10.67
N LEU A 232 7.48 -19.52 9.89
CA LEU A 232 7.51 -19.59 8.42
C LEU A 232 8.93 -19.45 7.88
N LEU A 233 9.73 -18.55 8.43
CA LEU A 233 11.13 -18.37 8.05
C LEU A 233 11.94 -19.66 8.29
N LEU A 234 11.81 -20.27 9.45
CA LEU A 234 12.48 -21.55 9.78
C LEU A 234 12.06 -22.66 8.82
N ILE A 235 10.76 -22.80 8.58
CA ILE A 235 10.23 -23.78 7.62
C ILE A 235 10.82 -23.53 6.24
N ASN A 236 10.88 -22.27 5.78
CA ASN A 236 11.48 -21.93 4.49
C ASN A 236 12.96 -22.34 4.42
N ILE A 237 13.73 -22.12 5.46
CA ILE A 237 15.14 -22.53 5.52
C ILE A 237 15.27 -24.06 5.40
N ILE A 238 14.42 -24.81 6.11
CA ILE A 238 14.41 -26.29 6.04
C ILE A 238 14.09 -26.74 4.61
N PHE A 239 13.06 -26.18 3.96
CA PHE A 239 12.71 -26.51 2.58
C PHE A 239 13.84 -26.14 1.61
N MET A 240 14.46 -24.98 1.78
CA MET A 240 15.61 -24.55 0.96
C MET A 240 16.79 -25.52 1.05
N LEU A 241 17.09 -25.99 2.26
CA LEU A 241 18.18 -26.97 2.46
C LEU A 241 17.83 -28.31 1.82
N LYS A 242 16.60 -28.80 2.00
CA LYS A 242 16.11 -30.06 1.45
C LYS A 242 16.10 -30.05 -0.10
N ASN A 243 15.75 -28.94 -0.72
CA ASN A 243 15.64 -28.77 -2.17
C ASN A 243 16.90 -28.16 -2.80
N LYS A 244 18.07 -28.38 -2.23
CA LYS A 244 19.38 -27.95 -2.74
C LYS A 244 19.46 -26.45 -3.01
N LYS A 245 18.92 -25.65 -2.11
CA LYS A 245 18.91 -24.19 -2.19
C LYS A 245 18.27 -23.67 -3.46
N GLU A 246 17.06 -24.16 -3.76
CA GLU A 246 16.25 -23.65 -4.88
C GLU A 246 16.15 -22.13 -4.82
N ILE A 247 16.46 -21.46 -5.91
CA ILE A 247 16.59 -19.99 -5.93
C ILE A 247 15.31 -19.25 -5.50
N LEU A 248 14.14 -19.83 -5.74
CA LEU A 248 12.87 -19.24 -5.34
C LEU A 248 12.72 -19.06 -3.81
N PHE A 249 13.40 -19.89 -3.01
CA PHE A 249 13.40 -19.75 -1.56
C PHE A 249 14.15 -18.51 -1.08
N PHE A 250 15.12 -18.00 -1.84
CA PHE A 250 15.79 -16.73 -1.52
C PHE A 250 14.84 -15.55 -1.63
N TYR A 251 13.85 -15.61 -2.53
CA TYR A 251 12.80 -14.58 -2.61
C TYR A 251 11.92 -14.56 -1.35
N VAL A 252 11.65 -15.72 -0.75
CA VAL A 252 10.93 -15.76 0.54
C VAL A 252 11.76 -15.15 1.66
N LEU A 253 13.07 -15.46 1.72
CA LEU A 253 13.96 -14.83 2.72
C LEU A 253 13.95 -13.32 2.59
N GLY A 254 14.06 -12.78 1.36
CA GLY A 254 13.99 -11.35 1.11
C GLY A 254 12.61 -10.76 1.46
N SER A 255 11.54 -11.51 1.26
CA SER A 255 10.18 -11.07 1.54
C SER A 255 9.86 -10.95 3.03
N PHE A 256 10.73 -11.44 3.93
CA PHE A 256 10.58 -11.22 5.36
C PHE A 256 10.52 -9.73 5.73
N SER A 257 11.08 -8.87 4.88
CA SER A 257 10.99 -7.42 5.01
C SER A 257 9.55 -6.85 4.89
N PHE A 258 8.57 -7.62 4.42
CA PHE A 258 7.16 -7.18 4.43
C PHE A 258 6.65 -6.90 5.84
N ILE A 259 7.05 -7.71 6.83
CA ILE A 259 6.64 -7.57 8.23
C ILE A 259 7.51 -6.58 9.03
N MET A 260 8.35 -5.81 8.35
CA MET A 260 9.22 -4.82 8.96
C MET A 260 8.96 -3.43 8.35
N PRO A 261 8.82 -2.39 9.17
CA PRO A 261 8.81 -2.31 10.62
C PRO A 261 7.44 -2.59 11.26
N ILE A 262 6.37 -2.74 10.47
CA ILE A 262 5.00 -3.00 10.94
C ILE A 262 4.70 -4.48 10.80
N CYS A 263 4.47 -5.16 11.92
CA CYS A 263 4.17 -6.58 11.98
C CYS A 263 2.69 -6.80 12.26
N ASP A 264 1.86 -6.69 11.22
CA ASP A 264 0.42 -6.92 11.27
C ASP A 264 -0.02 -8.07 10.37
N LEU A 265 -1.30 -8.43 10.44
CA LEU A 265 -1.87 -9.51 9.66
C LEU A 265 -1.84 -9.22 8.14
N ASN A 266 -1.99 -7.97 7.72
CA ASN A 266 -1.96 -7.60 6.30
C ASN A 266 -0.57 -7.87 5.70
N HIS A 267 0.48 -7.40 6.36
CA HIS A 267 1.87 -7.62 5.94
C HIS A 267 2.25 -9.11 6.00
N PHE A 268 1.79 -9.84 7.04
CA PHE A 268 2.00 -11.27 7.16
C PHE A 268 1.43 -12.06 5.98
N THR A 269 0.29 -11.64 5.44
CA THR A 269 -0.30 -12.36 4.32
C THR A 269 0.49 -12.21 3.03
N PHE A 270 1.13 -11.07 2.79
CA PHE A 270 2.08 -10.95 1.67
C PHE A 270 3.24 -11.93 1.84
N LEU A 271 3.78 -12.06 3.06
CA LEU A 271 4.86 -13.01 3.36
C LEU A 271 4.42 -14.45 3.11
N ILE A 272 3.28 -14.89 3.66
CA ILE A 272 2.79 -16.27 3.49
C ILE A 272 2.45 -16.59 2.04
N SER A 273 1.93 -15.61 1.29
CA SER A 273 1.63 -15.76 -0.14
C SER A 273 2.89 -16.06 -0.94
N ILE A 274 3.97 -15.33 -0.68
CA ILE A 274 5.24 -15.56 -1.37
C ILE A 274 5.88 -16.88 -0.91
N PHE A 275 5.78 -17.22 0.37
CA PHE A 275 6.32 -18.48 0.92
C PHE A 275 5.73 -19.72 0.24
N ILE A 276 4.44 -19.71 -0.07
CA ILE A 276 3.75 -20.84 -0.69
C ILE A 276 4.22 -21.11 -2.12
N ILE A 277 4.64 -20.08 -2.87
CA ILE A 277 5.02 -20.21 -4.28
C ILE A 277 6.13 -21.26 -4.51
N PRO A 278 7.30 -21.18 -3.86
CA PRO A 278 8.35 -22.17 -4.07
C PRO A 278 7.96 -23.57 -3.59
N ILE A 279 7.16 -23.68 -2.54
CA ILE A 279 6.66 -24.98 -2.05
C ILE A 279 5.76 -25.64 -3.09
N ILE A 280 4.78 -24.91 -3.61
CA ILE A 280 3.90 -25.42 -4.66
C ILE A 280 4.70 -25.76 -5.92
N TYR A 281 5.68 -24.92 -6.28
CA TYR A 281 6.52 -25.16 -7.44
C TYR A 281 7.30 -26.46 -7.33
N VAL A 282 7.97 -26.72 -6.20
CA VAL A 282 8.78 -27.90 -5.97
C VAL A 282 7.94 -29.18 -5.92
N TYR A 283 6.72 -29.10 -5.41
CA TYR A 283 5.84 -30.26 -5.22
C TYR A 283 4.66 -30.29 -6.21
N ASN A 284 4.73 -29.51 -7.29
CA ASN A 284 3.62 -29.31 -8.23
C ASN A 284 3.07 -30.64 -8.79
N ASP A 285 3.95 -31.59 -9.11
CA ASP A 285 3.55 -32.88 -9.66
C ASP A 285 2.84 -33.80 -8.63
N ASN A 286 3.06 -33.55 -7.34
CA ASN A 286 2.50 -34.33 -6.24
C ASN A 286 1.22 -33.72 -5.65
N ILE A 287 0.86 -32.48 -6.03
CA ILE A 287 -0.31 -31.78 -5.50
C ILE A 287 -1.45 -31.88 -6.53
N ASN A 288 -2.36 -32.83 -6.31
CA ASN A 288 -3.54 -32.99 -7.17
C ASN A 288 -4.77 -32.34 -6.52
N LEU A 289 -5.01 -31.08 -6.88
CA LEU A 289 -6.17 -30.31 -6.38
C LEU A 289 -7.36 -30.49 -7.32
N LYS A 290 -8.41 -31.15 -6.81
CA LYS A 290 -9.72 -31.24 -7.45
C LYS A 290 -10.52 -29.94 -7.25
N SER A 291 -11.80 -29.93 -7.58
CA SER A 291 -12.69 -28.75 -7.52
C SER A 291 -12.88 -28.12 -6.13
N ALA A 292 -12.62 -28.85 -5.04
CA ALA A 292 -12.82 -28.39 -3.67
C ALA A 292 -12.17 -27.02 -3.35
N PRO A 293 -10.92 -26.71 -3.74
CA PRO A 293 -10.31 -25.42 -3.50
C PRO A 293 -11.03 -24.26 -4.20
N TYR A 294 -11.61 -24.48 -5.37
CA TYR A 294 -12.36 -23.46 -6.10
C TYR A 294 -13.69 -23.16 -5.39
N ILE A 295 -14.36 -24.20 -4.91
CA ILE A 295 -15.61 -24.07 -4.13
C ILE A 295 -15.31 -23.32 -2.83
N LEU A 296 -14.22 -23.68 -2.15
CA LEU A 296 -13.81 -23.01 -0.92
C LEU A 296 -13.47 -21.54 -1.16
N LEU A 297 -12.80 -21.22 -2.27
CA LEU A 297 -12.52 -19.83 -2.66
C LEU A 297 -13.80 -19.02 -2.83
N VAL A 298 -14.77 -19.57 -3.54
CA VAL A 298 -16.08 -18.91 -3.74
C VAL A 298 -16.83 -18.75 -2.42
N LEU A 299 -16.87 -19.78 -1.57
CA LEU A 299 -17.54 -19.72 -0.27
C LEU A 299 -16.90 -18.66 0.66
N ILE A 300 -15.56 -18.61 0.73
CA ILE A 300 -14.84 -17.59 1.53
C ILE A 300 -15.15 -16.20 1.02
N THR A 301 -15.18 -16.02 -0.30
CA THR A 301 -15.53 -14.73 -0.92
C THR A 301 -16.94 -14.31 -0.56
N ILE A 302 -17.93 -15.23 -0.69
CA ILE A 302 -19.34 -14.96 -0.34
C ILE A 302 -19.49 -14.63 1.14
N LEU A 303 -18.83 -15.40 2.03
CA LEU A 303 -18.90 -15.15 3.48
C LEU A 303 -18.32 -13.79 3.84
N ASN A 304 -17.16 -13.41 3.27
CA ASN A 304 -16.57 -12.10 3.52
C ASN A 304 -17.43 -10.94 3.01
N ILE A 305 -18.12 -11.12 1.87
CA ILE A 305 -19.09 -10.16 1.36
C ILE A 305 -20.30 -10.10 2.28
N GLY A 306 -20.87 -11.26 2.67
CA GLY A 306 -22.05 -11.33 3.51
C GLY A 306 -21.90 -10.66 4.87
N VAL A 307 -20.78 -10.93 5.57
CA VAL A 307 -20.47 -10.30 6.87
C VAL A 307 -20.43 -8.77 6.77
N ARG A 308 -20.02 -8.23 5.62
CA ARG A 308 -19.95 -6.78 5.42
C ARG A 308 -21.29 -6.18 5.02
N PHE A 309 -22.13 -6.93 4.29
CA PHE A 309 -23.46 -6.46 3.90
C PHE A 309 -24.43 -6.34 5.07
N GLU A 310 -24.36 -7.22 6.06
CA GLU A 310 -25.18 -7.12 7.28
C GLU A 310 -24.94 -5.84 8.07
N SER A 311 -23.76 -5.23 7.92
CA SER A 311 -23.40 -4.00 8.63
C SER A 311 -24.08 -2.74 8.06
N TYR A 312 -24.71 -2.79 6.88
CA TYR A 312 -25.13 -1.60 6.15
C TYR A 312 -26.54 -1.70 5.58
N SER A 313 -27.54 -1.42 6.41
CA SER A 313 -28.95 -1.37 5.98
C SER A 313 -29.32 -0.16 5.11
N ASN A 314 -28.46 0.85 5.02
CA ASN A 314 -28.70 2.15 4.38
C ASN A 314 -27.64 2.53 3.33
N LEU A 315 -27.30 1.58 2.44
CA LEU A 315 -26.34 1.84 1.37
C LEU A 315 -26.98 2.58 0.19
N HIS A 316 -26.24 3.49 -0.42
CA HIS A 316 -26.60 4.15 -1.67
C HIS A 316 -25.34 4.46 -2.50
N LEU A 317 -25.53 4.85 -3.77
CA LEU A 317 -24.42 5.23 -4.63
C LEU A 317 -23.75 6.51 -4.11
N ASN A 318 -22.44 6.53 -4.15
CA ASN A 318 -21.63 7.66 -3.72
C ASN A 318 -21.90 8.87 -4.64
N PRO A 319 -22.27 10.03 -4.10
CA PRO A 319 -22.54 11.22 -4.88
C PRO A 319 -21.28 12.02 -5.26
N PHE A 320 -20.11 11.65 -4.75
CA PHE A 320 -18.88 12.38 -5.01
C PHE A 320 -18.24 12.00 -6.35
N ASN A 321 -17.97 12.97 -7.21
CA ASN A 321 -17.52 12.77 -8.58
C ASN A 321 -16.29 11.88 -8.72
N HIS A 322 -15.29 12.02 -7.86
CA HIS A 322 -14.07 11.20 -7.89
C HIS A 322 -14.28 9.76 -7.41
N PHE A 323 -15.41 9.47 -6.77
CA PHE A 323 -15.76 8.19 -6.18
C PHE A 323 -16.98 7.56 -6.84
N ASP A 324 -17.23 7.90 -8.11
CA ASP A 324 -18.28 7.30 -8.93
C ASP A 324 -18.32 5.77 -8.80
N MET A 325 -19.51 5.20 -8.90
CA MET A 325 -19.76 3.75 -8.88
C MET A 325 -19.40 3.05 -7.56
N THR A 326 -19.14 3.77 -6.49
CA THR A 326 -19.02 3.21 -5.15
C THR A 326 -20.35 3.33 -4.40
N ILE A 327 -20.60 2.43 -3.45
CA ILE A 327 -21.76 2.48 -2.53
C ILE A 327 -21.23 2.94 -1.18
N ILE A 328 -21.91 3.83 -0.49
CA ILE A 328 -21.54 4.28 0.85
C ILE A 328 -22.76 4.28 1.76
N ASN A 329 -22.52 4.33 3.07
CA ASN A 329 -23.57 4.53 4.04
C ASN A 329 -24.09 5.98 3.97
N ARG A 330 -25.41 6.18 4.06
CA ARG A 330 -26.04 7.50 3.99
C ARG A 330 -25.61 8.43 5.11
N ASP A 331 -25.34 7.91 6.31
CA ASP A 331 -24.90 8.74 7.43
C ASP A 331 -23.46 9.22 7.17
N TYR A 332 -22.61 8.36 6.62
CA TYR A 332 -21.27 8.73 6.21
C TYR A 332 -21.27 9.83 5.13
N ASP A 333 -22.12 9.68 4.10
CA ASP A 333 -22.29 10.68 3.05
C ASP A 333 -22.76 12.02 3.62
N LYS A 334 -23.75 12.01 4.51
CA LYS A 334 -24.26 13.23 5.14
C LYS A 334 -23.19 13.94 5.96
N ILE A 335 -22.40 13.22 6.76
CA ILE A 335 -21.31 13.77 7.56
C ILE A 335 -20.28 14.43 6.63
N HIS A 336 -19.81 13.70 5.64
CA HIS A 336 -18.82 14.23 4.71
C HIS A 336 -19.35 15.42 3.90
N SER A 337 -20.61 15.41 3.49
CA SER A 337 -21.22 16.52 2.77
C SER A 337 -21.30 17.78 3.63
N ASN A 338 -21.63 17.66 4.93
CA ASN A 338 -21.67 18.80 5.85
C ASN A 338 -20.27 19.38 6.06
N VAL A 339 -19.26 18.52 6.30
CA VAL A 339 -17.87 18.94 6.47
C VAL A 339 -17.32 19.61 5.21
N LEU A 340 -17.57 19.03 4.03
CA LEU A 340 -17.16 19.61 2.74
C LEU A 340 -17.81 20.98 2.49
N ASN A 341 -19.09 21.15 2.82
CA ASN A 341 -19.76 22.43 2.68
C ASN A 341 -19.17 23.50 3.62
N GLU A 342 -18.73 23.11 4.80
CA GLU A 342 -18.01 24.02 5.70
C GLU A 342 -16.63 24.37 5.15
N MET A 343 -15.85 23.37 4.72
CA MET A 343 -14.50 23.55 4.17
C MET A 343 -14.47 24.47 2.94
N LYS A 344 -15.52 24.43 2.11
CA LYS A 344 -15.64 25.30 0.91
C LYS A 344 -15.72 26.80 1.22
N LYS A 345 -15.98 27.17 2.47
CA LYS A 345 -16.02 28.58 2.88
C LYS A 345 -14.63 29.21 3.05
N TYR A 346 -13.59 28.38 3.09
CA TYR A 346 -12.24 28.81 3.42
C TYR A 346 -11.28 28.49 2.25
N ASP A 347 -10.66 29.52 1.71
CA ASP A 347 -9.71 29.37 0.60
C ASP A 347 -8.37 28.80 1.07
N ASN A 348 -7.85 29.33 2.19
CA ASN A 348 -6.59 28.89 2.78
C ASN A 348 -6.87 28.02 4.00
N MET A 349 -6.75 26.71 3.82
CA MET A 349 -6.99 25.74 4.88
C MET A 349 -6.07 24.54 4.82
N ILE A 350 -5.89 23.91 5.97
CA ILE A 350 -5.19 22.64 6.18
C ILE A 350 -6.17 21.64 6.81
N ILE A 351 -6.09 20.40 6.40
CA ILE A 351 -6.93 19.32 6.90
C ILE A 351 -6.02 18.29 7.58
N ILE A 352 -6.24 18.06 8.87
CA ILE A 352 -5.49 17.07 9.66
C ILE A 352 -6.44 15.98 10.10
N SER A 353 -6.49 14.90 9.33
CA SER A 353 -7.40 13.78 9.50
C SER A 353 -6.88 12.56 8.75
N ASP A 354 -7.22 11.37 9.20
CA ASP A 354 -7.05 10.13 8.43
C ASP A 354 -7.75 10.21 7.07
N SER A 355 -8.85 10.96 7.00
CA SER A 355 -9.62 11.22 5.78
C SER A 355 -9.15 12.47 5.02
N GLY A 356 -8.02 13.06 5.38
CA GLY A 356 -7.52 14.30 4.77
C GLY A 356 -7.38 14.22 3.25
N SER A 357 -6.85 13.10 2.73
CA SER A 357 -6.74 12.88 1.28
C SER A 357 -8.10 12.80 0.59
N PHE A 358 -9.13 12.21 1.23
CA PHE A 358 -10.49 12.18 0.70
C PHE A 358 -11.04 13.59 0.48
N TYR A 359 -10.92 14.46 1.48
CA TYR A 359 -11.38 15.85 1.36
C TYR A 359 -10.57 16.63 0.33
N SER A 360 -9.26 16.42 0.28
CA SER A 360 -8.39 17.08 -0.71
C SER A 360 -8.78 16.70 -2.14
N ILE A 361 -9.06 15.40 -2.39
CA ILE A 361 -9.51 14.90 -3.70
C ILE A 361 -10.85 15.57 -4.09
N ILE A 362 -11.86 15.53 -3.21
CA ILE A 362 -13.20 16.07 -3.52
C ILE A 362 -13.18 17.59 -3.75
N LEU A 363 -12.29 18.30 -3.08
CA LEU A 363 -12.14 19.74 -3.20
C LEU A 363 -11.16 20.17 -4.30
N ASP A 364 -10.59 19.23 -5.05
CA ASP A 364 -9.51 19.46 -6.02
C ASP A 364 -8.35 20.28 -5.43
N LYS A 365 -8.06 20.04 -4.15
CA LYS A 365 -6.98 20.73 -3.44
C LYS A 365 -5.68 19.94 -3.50
N LYS A 366 -4.61 20.69 -3.57
CA LYS A 366 -3.26 20.14 -3.48
C LYS A 366 -3.04 19.48 -2.12
N LEU A 367 -2.33 18.34 -2.11
CA LEU A 367 -1.82 17.78 -0.88
C LEU A 367 -0.81 18.73 -0.26
N ASP A 368 -0.84 18.86 1.04
CA ASP A 368 0.17 19.57 1.83
C ASP A 368 0.90 18.61 2.77
N TYR A 369 1.80 19.14 3.56
CA TYR A 369 2.57 18.33 4.50
C TYR A 369 1.76 17.84 5.72
N PHE A 370 0.56 18.36 5.95
CA PHE A 370 -0.31 18.00 7.07
C PHE A 370 -1.42 17.03 6.68
N THR A 371 -1.66 16.84 5.39
CA THR A 371 -2.81 16.07 4.87
C THR A 371 -2.77 14.59 5.28
N ILE A 372 -1.58 14.02 5.52
CA ILE A 372 -1.40 12.64 5.99
C ILE A 372 -0.69 12.68 7.35
N PRO A 373 -1.44 12.74 8.46
CA PRO A 373 -0.91 13.05 9.78
C PRO A 373 -0.28 11.83 10.47
N HIS A 374 0.62 11.12 9.79
CA HIS A 374 1.34 10.00 10.37
C HIS A 374 2.81 10.33 10.59
N ARG A 375 3.30 10.00 11.76
CA ARG A 375 4.69 10.25 12.17
C ARG A 375 5.72 9.83 11.12
N GLY A 376 5.55 8.66 10.52
CA GLY A 376 6.46 8.18 9.47
C GLY A 376 6.54 9.08 8.23
N ASN A 377 5.54 9.94 8.01
CA ASN A 377 5.45 10.79 6.83
C ASN A 377 6.22 12.11 6.94
N TYR A 378 6.80 12.41 8.10
CA TYR A 378 7.43 13.72 8.33
C TYR A 378 8.96 13.71 8.30
N GLY A 379 9.58 12.54 8.10
CA GLY A 379 11.03 12.38 8.08
C GLY A 379 11.68 12.44 9.46
N TYR A 380 13.00 12.56 9.48
CA TYR A 380 13.76 12.60 10.72
C TYR A 380 13.50 13.90 11.50
N ASN A 381 13.32 13.79 12.82
CA ASN A 381 12.90 14.90 13.68
C ASN A 381 11.60 15.57 13.19
N GLY A 382 10.67 14.76 12.71
CA GLY A 382 9.43 15.21 12.05
C GLY A 382 8.63 16.21 12.86
N LEU A 383 8.44 15.99 14.18
CA LEU A 383 7.69 16.91 15.06
C LEU A 383 8.24 18.34 15.03
N SER A 384 9.57 18.49 15.16
CA SER A 384 10.22 19.81 15.12
C SER A 384 10.02 20.50 13.76
N LYS A 385 10.03 19.74 12.66
CA LYS A 385 9.78 20.27 11.32
C LYS A 385 8.32 20.70 11.14
N MET A 386 7.38 19.90 11.65
CA MET A 386 5.96 20.23 11.56
C MET A 386 5.61 21.47 12.39
N LYS A 387 6.16 21.59 13.62
CA LYS A 387 6.04 22.82 14.42
C LYS A 387 6.64 24.04 13.68
N LYS A 388 7.79 23.91 13.03
CA LYS A 388 8.37 25.00 12.22
C LYS A 388 7.48 25.38 11.03
N ARG A 389 6.93 24.36 10.30
CA ARG A 389 6.01 24.59 9.18
C ARG A 389 4.72 25.28 9.65
N PHE A 390 4.16 24.83 10.76
CA PHE A 390 3.01 25.47 11.37
C PHE A 390 3.29 26.96 11.74
N ASN A 391 4.45 27.25 12.28
CA ASN A 391 4.79 28.62 12.70
C ASN A 391 4.91 29.64 11.56
N VAL A 392 5.17 29.17 10.34
CA VAL A 392 5.20 30.04 9.15
C VAL A 392 3.87 30.17 8.43
N LEU A 393 2.83 29.46 8.88
CA LEU A 393 1.48 29.64 8.39
C LEU A 393 0.91 30.98 8.89
N THR A 394 0.24 31.65 7.99
CA THR A 394 -0.50 32.89 8.29
C THR A 394 -1.86 32.83 7.62
N ASP A 395 -2.85 33.44 8.21
CA ASP A 395 -4.21 33.53 7.67
C ASP A 395 -4.75 32.16 7.20
N THR A 396 -4.55 31.13 8.04
CA THR A 396 -4.83 29.75 7.68
C THR A 396 -5.85 29.13 8.63
N TYR A 397 -6.90 28.54 8.08
CA TYR A 397 -7.86 27.71 8.82
C TYR A 397 -7.38 26.26 8.90
N MET A 398 -7.57 25.63 10.05
CA MET A 398 -7.15 24.25 10.27
C MET A 398 -8.34 23.42 10.73
N PHE A 399 -8.62 22.36 9.99
CA PHE A 399 -9.64 21.37 10.30
C PHE A 399 -8.97 20.20 11.00
N LEU A 400 -9.13 20.09 12.32
CA LEU A 400 -8.57 19.03 13.15
C LEU A 400 -9.64 17.98 13.44
N ASP A 401 -9.42 16.74 13.01
CA ASP A 401 -10.32 15.62 13.23
C ASP A 401 -10.18 15.10 14.68
N ARG A 402 -11.17 15.38 15.53
CA ARG A 402 -11.20 14.88 16.91
C ARG A 402 -11.24 13.37 17.02
N GLY A 403 -11.99 12.70 16.14
CA GLY A 403 -12.08 11.27 16.15
C GLY A 403 -10.74 10.57 15.89
N PHE A 404 -9.88 11.19 15.09
CA PHE A 404 -8.51 10.72 14.89
C PHE A 404 -7.70 10.82 16.19
N TYR A 405 -7.71 11.97 16.86
CA TYR A 405 -6.94 12.20 18.08
C TYR A 405 -7.47 11.41 19.28
N ASP A 406 -8.77 11.34 19.46
CA ASP A 406 -9.39 10.54 20.51
C ASP A 406 -9.01 9.06 20.38
N ARG A 407 -8.94 8.54 19.17
CA ARG A 407 -8.48 7.18 18.89
C ARG A 407 -7.00 7.00 19.21
N VAL A 408 -6.14 7.94 18.81
CA VAL A 408 -4.70 7.90 19.11
C VAL A 408 -4.46 7.92 20.63
N ILE A 409 -5.18 8.77 21.37
CA ILE A 409 -5.11 8.85 22.83
C ILE A 409 -5.58 7.54 23.45
N PHE A 410 -6.71 6.99 23.01
CA PHE A 410 -7.26 5.72 23.49
C PHE A 410 -6.28 4.57 23.27
N ASP A 411 -5.75 4.42 22.06
CA ASP A 411 -4.81 3.37 21.70
C ASP A 411 -3.51 3.48 22.51
N THR A 412 -2.99 4.68 22.68
CA THR A 412 -1.78 4.93 23.47
C THR A 412 -1.99 4.57 24.94
N SER A 413 -3.11 4.96 25.53
CA SER A 413 -3.43 4.72 26.95
C SER A 413 -3.69 3.24 27.24
N ASN A 414 -4.26 2.50 26.32
CA ASN A 414 -4.60 1.09 26.48
C ASN A 414 -3.50 0.13 25.99
N GLY A 415 -2.40 0.65 25.47
CA GLY A 415 -1.31 -0.16 24.94
C GLY A 415 -1.71 -1.02 23.75
N LEU A 416 -2.78 -0.65 23.04
CA LEU A 416 -3.25 -1.33 21.84
C LEU A 416 -2.29 -1.03 20.70
N ASP A 417 -1.85 -2.08 20.03
CA ASP A 417 -1.01 -1.98 18.85
C ASP A 417 -1.89 -1.92 17.61
N THR A 418 -2.33 -0.73 17.24
CA THR A 418 -3.04 -0.52 15.98
C THR A 418 -2.10 -0.37 14.80
N GLY A 419 -0.78 -0.48 15.03
CA GLY A 419 0.26 -0.27 14.01
C GLY A 419 0.39 1.19 13.55
N ILE A 420 -0.48 2.07 13.99
CA ILE A 420 -0.57 3.42 13.44
C ILE A 420 0.01 4.47 14.37
N ALA A 421 -0.07 4.38 15.64
CA ALA A 421 0.48 5.45 16.45
C ALA A 421 0.40 5.18 17.95
N LYS A 422 1.35 4.52 18.49
CA LYS A 422 1.76 4.76 19.88
C LYS A 422 2.68 5.99 19.94
N SER A 423 2.43 7.04 19.15
CA SER A 423 3.34 8.16 19.20
C SER A 423 2.67 9.33 19.91
N GLN A 424 3.29 9.74 21.00
CA GLN A 424 3.11 11.07 21.55
C GLN A 424 3.23 12.18 20.48
N PHE A 425 3.81 11.85 19.33
CA PHE A 425 4.05 12.79 18.24
C PHE A 425 2.75 13.45 17.73
N ASP A 426 1.74 12.66 17.42
CA ASP A 426 0.50 13.21 16.85
C ASP A 426 -0.26 14.00 17.91
N ILE A 427 -0.25 13.53 19.14
CA ILE A 427 -0.81 14.26 20.30
C ILE A 427 -0.05 15.56 20.53
N GLU A 428 1.28 15.52 20.58
CA GLU A 428 2.12 16.71 20.77
C GLU A 428 2.00 17.74 19.64
N LEU A 429 1.77 17.28 18.39
CA LEU A 429 1.53 18.18 17.27
C LEU A 429 0.14 18.81 17.37
N TYR A 430 -0.87 18.04 17.73
CA TYR A 430 -2.23 18.53 17.94
C TYR A 430 -2.27 19.57 19.05
N ASP A 431 -1.75 19.26 20.24
CA ASP A 431 -1.69 20.18 21.37
C ASP A 431 -0.95 21.46 20.99
N TYR A 432 0.17 21.34 20.26
CA TYR A 432 0.91 22.49 19.78
C TYR A 432 0.10 23.39 18.85
N ILE A 433 -0.69 22.80 17.95
CA ILE A 433 -1.57 23.55 17.04
C ILE A 433 -2.67 24.25 17.82
N VAL A 434 -3.32 23.54 18.75
CA VAL A 434 -4.39 24.08 19.59
C VAL A 434 -3.89 25.25 20.44
N ASP A 435 -2.73 25.10 21.08
CA ASP A 435 -2.15 26.13 21.96
C ASP A 435 -1.69 27.38 21.20
N ASN A 436 -1.41 27.28 19.90
CA ASN A 436 -0.85 28.36 19.08
C ASN A 436 -1.81 28.87 18.00
N SER A 437 -3.11 28.60 18.13
CA SER A 437 -4.14 29.06 17.22
C SER A 437 -5.44 29.38 17.96
N LYS A 438 -6.35 30.09 17.29
CA LYS A 438 -7.62 30.51 17.87
C LYS A 438 -8.73 29.56 17.47
N TYR A 439 -9.44 28.99 18.44
CA TYR A 439 -10.64 28.19 18.17
C TYR A 439 -11.72 29.03 17.49
N VAL A 440 -12.33 28.50 16.45
CA VAL A 440 -13.39 29.13 15.66
C VAL A 440 -14.74 28.45 15.89
N SER A 441 -14.83 27.17 15.59
CA SER A 441 -16.08 26.41 15.70
C SER A 441 -15.79 24.88 15.59
N SER A 442 -16.85 24.06 15.66
CA SER A 442 -16.80 22.63 15.41
C SER A 442 -17.89 22.21 14.45
N ILE A 443 -17.61 21.16 13.64
CA ILE A 443 -18.58 20.53 12.75
C ILE A 443 -18.31 19.03 12.61
N GLU A 444 -19.32 18.19 12.86
CA GLU A 444 -19.30 16.73 12.60
C GLU A 444 -17.99 16.04 13.05
N GLY A 445 -17.49 16.40 14.25
CA GLY A 445 -16.26 15.83 14.79
C GLY A 445 -14.96 16.54 14.42
N PHE A 446 -15.00 17.55 13.56
CA PHE A 446 -13.88 18.44 13.30
C PHE A 446 -13.92 19.68 14.18
N ASP A 447 -12.77 20.04 14.75
CA ASP A 447 -12.56 21.35 15.35
C ASP A 447 -11.84 22.26 14.37
N ILE A 448 -12.34 23.48 14.24
CA ILE A 448 -11.81 24.48 13.33
C ILE A 448 -11.04 25.51 14.13
N TYR A 449 -9.78 25.66 13.79
CA TYR A 449 -8.89 26.66 14.37
C TYR A 449 -8.41 27.64 13.29
N TYR A 450 -8.03 28.84 13.72
CA TYR A 450 -7.47 29.86 12.85
C TYR A 450 -6.10 30.29 13.34
N LYS A 451 -5.14 30.33 12.42
CA LYS A 451 -3.78 30.83 12.63
C LYS A 451 -3.64 32.18 11.97
N GLU A 452 -3.38 33.20 12.79
CA GLU A 452 -3.06 34.56 12.34
C GLU A 452 -1.71 34.66 11.66
#